data_736ba17be058a71c00c3a2ed77392827
#
_entry.id   736ba17be058a71c00c3a2ed77392827
#
_cell.length_a   1.000
_cell.length_b   1.000
_cell.length_c   1.000
_cell.angle_alpha   90.00
_cell.angle_beta   90.00
_cell.angle_gamma   90.00
#
_symmetry.space_group_name_H-M   'P 1'
#
loop_
_entity.id
_entity.type
_entity.pdbx_description
1 polymer ?
#
loop_
_entity_poly.entity_id
_entity_poly.type
_entity_poly.pdbx_seq_one_letter_code
_entity_poly.pdbx_strand_id
1 'polypeptide(L)'
;ADDGLLVRDLNGNGIIDNGAELFGDNTKLADGSFAKHGYAALAELDSNGDNIINAADAAFQTLRVWQDLNQDGISQANELRTLEELGIQSLDLAYKDVNKNLGNGNTLAQQGSYTKTNGTTAKMGDLLLAADNLHSRFKDKVELTAEQAKAANLAGIGRLRDLREAAALSGDLANMLKAYSAAETKEAQLALLDNLIHKWAETDSNWGKKSPMRLSTDWTQTANEGIALTPSQVAQLKKNALVSLSDKAKAAIDAARDRIAVLDAYTGQDSSTLYYMSEEDALNIVKVTNDTYDHLAKNIYQNLLFQTRLQPYLNQISFKMENDTFTLDFSGLVQAFNHVKETNPQKAFVDLAEMLAYGELRSWYEGRRLMADYVEEAKKAGKFEDYQKVLGQETVALLAKTSGTQADDILQNVGFGHNKNVSLYGND
;
A
#
# COMPACT_ATOMS: atom_id res chain seq x y z
N ALA A 1 -0.54 4.84 27.87
CA ALA A 1 -0.48 6.16 27.24
C ALA A 1 -1.23 7.14 28.13
N ASP A 2 -0.61 8.28 28.43
CA ASP A 2 -1.21 9.30 29.32
C ASP A 2 -2.02 10.33 28.52
N ASP A 3 -1.83 10.36 27.18
CA ASP A 3 -2.49 11.27 26.27
C ASP A 3 -3.82 10.69 25.78
N GLY A 4 -4.78 11.58 25.50
CA GLY A 4 -6.08 11.20 24.97
C GLY A 4 -6.57 12.18 23.92
N LEU A 5 -7.43 11.70 23.04
CA LEU A 5 -8.08 12.51 22.02
C LEU A 5 -9.41 13.03 22.53
N LEU A 6 -9.66 14.34 22.36
CA LEU A 6 -10.97 14.91 22.64
C LEU A 6 -11.94 14.48 21.55
N VAL A 7 -13.08 13.92 21.94
CA VAL A 7 -14.07 13.31 21.03
C VAL A 7 -15.49 13.64 21.44
N ARG A 8 -16.42 13.49 20.50
CA ARG A 8 -17.86 13.60 20.74
C ARG A 8 -18.58 12.54 19.94
N ASP A 9 -19.27 11.62 20.63
CA ASP A 9 -20.17 10.64 20.02
C ASP A 9 -21.39 11.39 19.46
N LEU A 10 -21.45 11.53 18.14
CA LEU A 10 -22.48 12.30 17.44
C LEU A 10 -23.76 11.50 17.21
N ASN A 11 -23.68 10.20 17.08
CA ASN A 11 -24.82 9.32 16.78
C ASN A 11 -25.37 8.64 18.04
N GLY A 12 -24.69 8.77 19.20
CA GLY A 12 -25.14 8.24 20.49
C GLY A 12 -25.01 6.72 20.63
N ASN A 13 -24.12 6.08 19.84
CA ASN A 13 -23.95 4.63 19.87
C ASN A 13 -22.90 4.13 20.89
N GLY A 14 -22.23 5.06 21.58
CA GLY A 14 -21.24 4.76 22.63
C GLY A 14 -19.85 4.41 22.12
N ILE A 15 -19.57 4.58 20.83
CA ILE A 15 -18.26 4.40 20.22
C ILE A 15 -17.89 5.60 19.34
N ILE A 16 -16.62 5.76 19.05
CA ILE A 16 -16.12 6.75 18.10
C ILE A 16 -15.86 6.04 16.80
N ASP A 17 -16.74 6.24 15.83
CA ASP A 17 -16.77 5.47 14.58
C ASP A 17 -15.80 5.97 13.52
N ASN A 18 -15.61 7.29 13.48
CA ASN A 18 -14.85 7.94 12.40
C ASN A 18 -14.37 9.32 12.80
N GLY A 19 -13.58 9.95 11.91
CA GLY A 19 -12.96 11.25 12.14
C GLY A 19 -13.93 12.43 12.28
N ALA A 20 -15.20 12.31 11.92
CA ALA A 20 -16.19 13.37 12.15
C ALA A 20 -16.54 13.54 13.65
N GLU A 21 -16.25 12.55 14.46
CA GLU A 21 -16.45 12.55 15.92
C GLU A 21 -15.21 13.02 16.68
N LEU A 22 -14.14 13.38 15.95
CA LEU A 22 -12.94 14.08 16.42
C LEU A 22 -13.06 15.58 16.12
N PHE A 23 -12.29 16.40 16.83
CA PHE A 23 -12.20 17.82 16.56
C PHE A 23 -11.01 18.09 15.64
N GLY A 24 -11.26 18.52 14.40
CA GLY A 24 -10.22 18.76 13.38
C GLY A 24 -10.79 19.42 12.13
N ASP A 25 -10.01 19.41 11.07
CA ASP A 25 -10.36 20.00 9.77
C ASP A 25 -11.48 19.23 9.02
N ASN A 26 -11.78 18.02 9.46
CA ASN A 26 -12.90 17.21 8.93
C ASN A 26 -14.21 17.40 9.74
N THR A 27 -14.22 18.26 10.76
CA THR A 27 -15.42 18.58 11.52
C THR A 27 -16.30 19.55 10.76
N LYS A 28 -17.56 19.18 10.54
CA LYS A 28 -18.55 20.02 9.87
C LYS A 28 -19.14 21.02 10.81
N LEU A 29 -19.04 22.32 10.48
CA LEU A 29 -19.57 23.44 11.26
C LEU A 29 -21.09 23.62 11.00
N ALA A 30 -21.74 24.42 11.84
CA ALA A 30 -23.19 24.68 11.74
C ALA A 30 -23.62 25.32 10.41
N ASP A 31 -22.74 26.09 9.76
CA ASP A 31 -22.99 26.69 8.44
C ASP A 31 -22.80 25.71 7.28
N GLY A 32 -22.38 24.47 7.56
CA GLY A 32 -22.12 23.43 6.58
C GLY A 32 -20.71 23.41 6.01
N SER A 33 -19.87 24.39 6.32
CA SER A 33 -18.44 24.38 5.97
C SER A 33 -17.65 23.42 6.88
N PHE A 34 -16.38 23.16 6.54
CA PHE A 34 -15.47 22.43 7.41
C PHE A 34 -14.64 23.36 8.28
N ALA A 35 -14.33 22.93 9.50
CA ALA A 35 -13.47 23.65 10.41
C ALA A 35 -12.05 23.78 9.83
N LYS A 36 -11.36 24.85 10.15
CA LYS A 36 -9.98 25.06 9.70
C LYS A 36 -8.96 24.23 10.52
N HIS A 37 -9.30 23.88 11.73
CA HIS A 37 -8.48 23.16 12.71
C HIS A 37 -9.32 22.79 13.93
N GLY A 38 -8.81 21.96 14.84
CA GLY A 38 -9.54 21.45 15.99
C GLY A 38 -10.09 22.52 16.94
N TYR A 39 -9.37 23.60 17.18
CA TYR A 39 -9.88 24.72 18.02
C TYR A 39 -11.06 25.45 17.38
N ALA A 40 -11.07 25.60 16.05
CA ALA A 40 -12.20 26.17 15.34
C ALA A 40 -13.44 25.26 15.42
N ALA A 41 -13.24 23.95 15.34
CA ALA A 41 -14.30 22.97 15.53
C ALA A 41 -14.85 23.00 16.98
N LEU A 42 -13.97 23.11 17.97
CA LEU A 42 -14.35 23.17 19.38
C LEU A 42 -15.10 24.45 19.73
N ALA A 43 -14.76 25.59 19.09
CA ALA A 43 -15.40 26.88 19.30
C ALA A 43 -16.90 26.89 18.96
N GLU A 44 -17.38 26.02 18.09
CA GLU A 44 -18.81 25.88 17.81
C GLU A 44 -19.64 25.43 19.04
N LEU A 45 -18.97 24.88 20.06
CA LEU A 45 -19.60 24.41 21.29
C LEU A 45 -19.67 25.46 22.39
N ASP A 46 -19.02 26.63 22.22
CA ASP A 46 -19.06 27.78 23.13
C ASP A 46 -20.42 28.46 22.95
N SER A 47 -21.38 28.07 23.78
CA SER A 47 -22.76 28.54 23.67
C SER A 47 -22.99 29.92 24.33
N ASN A 48 -22.09 30.36 25.23
CA ASN A 48 -22.17 31.63 25.95
C ASN A 48 -21.20 32.69 25.42
N GLY A 49 -20.24 32.33 24.56
CA GLY A 49 -19.30 33.22 23.90
C GLY A 49 -18.17 33.73 24.82
N ASP A 50 -17.84 32.99 25.89
CA ASP A 50 -16.82 33.38 26.86
C ASP A 50 -15.40 32.86 26.48
N ASN A 51 -15.27 32.15 25.36
CA ASN A 51 -14.04 31.52 24.86
C ASN A 51 -13.51 30.39 25.74
N ILE A 52 -14.36 29.78 26.55
CA ILE A 52 -14.05 28.64 27.40
C ILE A 52 -15.16 27.60 27.26
N ILE A 53 -14.83 26.36 27.02
CA ILE A 53 -15.80 25.26 27.07
C ILE A 53 -15.81 24.67 28.48
N ASN A 54 -16.94 24.80 29.16
CA ASN A 54 -17.13 24.34 30.55
C ASN A 54 -18.58 23.93 30.84
N ALA A 55 -18.93 23.67 32.08
CA ALA A 55 -20.27 23.24 32.48
C ALA A 55 -21.41 24.25 32.16
N ALA A 56 -21.09 25.50 31.79
CA ALA A 56 -22.08 26.48 31.32
C ALA A 56 -22.47 26.22 29.86
N ASP A 57 -21.69 25.43 29.11
CA ASP A 57 -21.95 25.07 27.74
C ASP A 57 -22.72 23.74 27.65
N ALA A 58 -23.81 23.75 26.93
CA ALA A 58 -24.69 22.56 26.82
C ALA A 58 -23.97 21.30 26.28
N ALA A 59 -22.96 21.49 25.43
CA ALA A 59 -22.20 20.41 24.83
C ALA A 59 -21.13 19.81 25.76
N PHE A 60 -20.72 20.46 26.81
CA PHE A 60 -19.64 20.01 27.69
C PHE A 60 -19.83 18.60 28.23
N GLN A 61 -21.04 18.26 28.65
CA GLN A 61 -21.39 16.95 29.18
C GLN A 61 -21.36 15.83 28.10
N THR A 62 -21.37 16.19 26.81
CA THR A 62 -21.31 15.24 25.69
C THR A 62 -19.87 14.93 25.27
N LEU A 63 -18.91 15.72 25.74
CA LEU A 63 -17.51 15.52 25.42
C LEU A 63 -16.92 14.32 26.17
N ARG A 64 -16.01 13.62 25.50
CA ARG A 64 -15.24 12.52 26.08
C ARG A 64 -13.77 12.69 25.71
N VAL A 65 -12.92 12.04 26.48
CA VAL A 65 -11.52 11.82 26.12
C VAL A 65 -11.38 10.33 25.82
N TRP A 66 -10.96 10.01 24.61
CA TRP A 66 -10.63 8.65 24.21
C TRP A 66 -9.15 8.40 24.47
N GLN A 67 -8.86 7.42 25.31
CA GLN A 67 -7.52 6.90 25.57
C GLN A 67 -7.47 5.46 25.06
N ASP A 68 -6.88 5.25 23.90
CA ASP A 68 -6.70 3.93 23.29
C ASP A 68 -5.66 3.14 24.11
N LEU A 69 -6.13 2.40 25.12
CA LEU A 69 -5.29 1.73 26.10
C LEU A 69 -4.62 0.47 25.55
N ASN A 70 -5.28 -0.19 24.64
CA ASN A 70 -4.79 -1.42 24.00
C ASN A 70 -4.12 -1.17 22.65
N GLN A 71 -4.16 0.07 22.14
CA GLN A 71 -3.54 0.52 20.90
C GLN A 71 -4.10 -0.20 19.65
N ASP A 72 -5.40 -0.51 19.67
CA ASP A 72 -6.04 -1.18 18.53
C ASP A 72 -6.78 -0.21 17.58
N GLY A 73 -6.85 1.08 17.93
CA GLY A 73 -7.53 2.12 17.15
C GLY A 73 -9.06 2.01 17.16
N ILE A 74 -9.62 1.24 18.07
CA ILE A 74 -11.06 1.03 18.23
C ILE A 74 -11.45 1.56 19.60
N SER A 75 -12.40 2.47 19.68
CA SER A 75 -12.87 3.00 20.97
C SER A 75 -13.75 1.98 21.69
N GLN A 76 -13.31 1.52 22.84
CA GLN A 76 -14.10 0.71 23.74
C GLN A 76 -14.71 1.58 24.88
N ALA A 77 -15.80 1.11 25.47
CA ALA A 77 -16.51 1.86 26.50
C ALA A 77 -15.63 2.24 27.72
N ASN A 78 -14.65 1.40 28.07
CA ASN A 78 -13.70 1.65 29.17
C ASN A 78 -12.59 2.66 28.79
N GLU A 79 -12.49 3.07 27.54
CA GLU A 79 -11.52 4.01 27.00
C GLU A 79 -12.10 5.41 26.80
N LEU A 80 -13.42 5.53 26.81
CA LEU A 80 -14.15 6.80 26.66
C LEU A 80 -14.47 7.36 28.05
N ARG A 81 -13.69 8.35 28.49
CA ARG A 81 -13.82 8.98 29.80
C ARG A 81 -14.47 10.36 29.70
N THR A 82 -15.35 10.69 30.63
CA THR A 82 -15.88 12.05 30.75
C THR A 82 -14.79 13.04 31.17
N LEU A 83 -14.98 14.30 30.83
CA LEU A 83 -14.07 15.36 31.32
C LEU A 83 -14.03 15.46 32.87
N GLU A 84 -15.18 15.23 33.49
CA GLU A 84 -15.31 15.22 34.96
C GLU A 84 -14.51 14.07 35.59
N GLU A 85 -14.62 12.84 35.07
CA GLU A 85 -13.83 11.66 35.52
C GLU A 85 -12.32 11.88 35.43
N LEU A 86 -11.88 12.71 34.49
CA LEU A 86 -10.48 13.06 34.30
C LEU A 86 -10.08 14.32 35.09
N GLY A 87 -11.01 14.88 35.84
CA GLY A 87 -10.79 16.11 36.64
C GLY A 87 -10.54 17.33 35.75
N ILE A 88 -11.11 17.39 34.56
CA ILE A 88 -11.04 18.51 33.62
C ILE A 88 -12.24 19.42 33.88
N GLN A 89 -11.98 20.66 34.28
CA GLN A 89 -12.99 21.66 34.59
C GLN A 89 -13.40 22.47 33.36
N SER A 90 -12.43 22.84 32.53
CA SER A 90 -12.67 23.66 31.33
C SER A 90 -11.58 23.48 30.27
N LEU A 91 -11.94 23.77 29.02
CA LEU A 91 -11.03 23.82 27.88
C LEU A 91 -10.96 25.23 27.35
N ASP A 92 -9.74 25.82 27.28
CA ASP A 92 -9.53 27.17 26.75
C ASP A 92 -9.54 27.14 25.23
N LEU A 93 -10.29 28.04 24.57
CA LEU A 93 -10.28 28.18 23.13
C LEU A 93 -9.13 29.07 22.63
N ALA A 94 -8.43 29.74 23.50
CA ALA A 94 -7.22 30.49 23.15
C ALA A 94 -6.05 29.53 22.85
N TYR A 95 -5.42 29.73 21.73
CA TYR A 95 -4.28 28.94 21.28
C TYR A 95 -3.19 29.78 20.64
N LYS A 96 -2.02 29.16 20.40
CA LYS A 96 -0.91 29.69 19.62
C LYS A 96 -0.51 28.70 18.53
N ASP A 97 -0.20 29.21 17.35
CA ASP A 97 0.42 28.40 16.32
C ASP A 97 1.86 28.09 16.71
N VAL A 98 2.21 26.84 16.76
CA VAL A 98 3.54 26.38 17.19
C VAL A 98 4.27 25.59 16.11
N ASN A 99 3.56 24.92 15.23
CA ASN A 99 4.08 24.14 14.09
C ASN A 99 5.30 23.27 14.45
N LYS A 100 5.20 22.58 15.60
CA LYS A 100 6.29 21.75 16.11
C LYS A 100 6.26 20.38 15.48
N ASN A 101 7.34 19.98 14.79
CA ASN A 101 7.52 18.62 14.31
C ASN A 101 7.67 17.64 15.50
N LEU A 102 6.82 16.61 15.52
CA LEU A 102 6.81 15.55 16.54
C LEU A 102 7.49 14.26 16.05
N GLY A 103 8.00 14.24 14.83
CA GLY A 103 8.55 13.05 14.19
C GLY A 103 7.50 12.25 13.40
N ASN A 104 7.97 11.32 12.57
CA ASN A 104 7.13 10.41 11.77
C ASN A 104 6.04 11.12 10.93
N GLY A 105 6.30 12.37 10.50
CA GLY A 105 5.35 13.17 9.73
C GLY A 105 4.27 13.86 10.55
N ASN A 106 4.21 13.68 11.87
CA ASN A 106 3.25 14.33 12.77
C ASN A 106 3.71 15.72 13.17
N THR A 107 2.77 16.65 13.27
CA THR A 107 3.04 18.04 13.67
C THR A 107 2.03 18.48 14.72
N LEU A 108 2.51 19.11 15.81
CA LEU A 108 1.67 19.90 16.70
C LEU A 108 1.49 21.27 16.04
N ALA A 109 0.30 21.52 15.48
CA ALA A 109 0.00 22.75 14.76
C ALA A 109 -0.30 23.91 15.73
N GLN A 110 -1.27 23.70 16.59
CA GLN A 110 -1.70 24.68 17.62
C GLN A 110 -1.53 24.11 19.01
N GLN A 111 -1.26 25.00 19.98
CA GLN A 111 -1.19 24.65 21.37
C GLN A 111 -1.93 25.67 22.23
N GLY A 112 -2.82 25.20 23.09
CA GLY A 112 -3.52 25.93 24.12
C GLY A 112 -3.46 25.19 25.45
N SER A 113 -4.46 25.40 26.31
CA SER A 113 -4.53 24.84 27.66
C SER A 113 -5.92 24.38 28.04
N TYR A 114 -5.98 23.56 29.07
CA TYR A 114 -7.20 23.24 29.81
C TYR A 114 -6.97 23.38 31.31
N THR A 115 -8.03 23.63 32.05
CA THR A 115 -7.96 23.80 33.52
C THR A 115 -8.53 22.55 34.18
N LYS A 116 -7.81 22.07 35.20
CA LYS A 116 -8.24 20.94 36.03
C LYS A 116 -9.06 21.43 37.22
N THR A 117 -9.87 20.55 37.80
CA THR A 117 -10.71 20.80 38.98
C THR A 117 -9.92 21.25 40.22
N ASN A 118 -8.62 20.94 40.28
CA ASN A 118 -7.72 21.41 41.33
C ASN A 118 -7.13 22.83 41.06
N GLY A 119 -7.60 23.50 40.00
CA GLY A 119 -7.14 24.84 39.60
C GLY A 119 -5.83 24.88 38.82
N THR A 120 -5.17 23.77 38.58
CA THR A 120 -3.95 23.73 37.75
C THR A 120 -4.30 23.68 36.26
N THR A 121 -3.42 24.23 35.41
CA THR A 121 -3.56 24.16 33.95
C THR A 121 -2.63 23.13 33.37
N ALA A 122 -3.07 22.51 32.26
CA ALA A 122 -2.28 21.60 31.45
C ALA A 122 -2.41 21.94 29.95
N LYS A 123 -1.56 21.36 29.15
CA LYS A 123 -1.49 21.66 27.71
C LYS A 123 -2.52 20.82 26.92
N MET A 124 -3.13 21.45 25.92
CA MET A 124 -3.96 20.86 24.94
C MET A 124 -3.41 21.27 23.55
N GLY A 125 -3.47 20.38 22.55
CA GLY A 125 -2.90 20.66 21.25
C GLY A 125 -3.76 20.12 20.11
N ASP A 126 -3.66 20.78 18.98
CA ASP A 126 -4.19 20.31 17.71
C ASP A 126 -3.06 19.67 16.89
N LEU A 127 -3.29 18.47 16.40
CA LEU A 127 -2.28 17.63 15.77
C LEU A 127 -2.62 17.42 14.28
N LEU A 128 -1.66 17.73 13.43
CA LEU A 128 -1.67 17.23 12.06
C LEU A 128 -1.00 15.86 12.07
N LEU A 129 -1.82 14.83 11.92
CA LEU A 129 -1.37 13.44 11.91
C LEU A 129 -0.94 13.03 10.52
N ALA A 130 0.19 12.35 10.42
CA ALA A 130 0.60 11.74 9.16
C ALA A 130 -0.40 10.67 8.75
N ALA A 131 -0.86 10.74 7.50
CA ALA A 131 -1.68 9.71 6.89
C ALA A 131 -0.80 8.81 6.02
N ASP A 132 -0.88 7.49 6.23
CA ASP A 132 -0.29 6.50 5.34
C ASP A 132 -1.42 5.76 4.62
N ASN A 133 -1.77 6.27 3.44
CA ASN A 133 -2.85 5.70 2.64
C ASN A 133 -2.50 4.33 2.03
N LEU A 134 -1.23 3.91 2.12
CA LEU A 134 -0.78 2.61 1.63
C LEU A 134 -0.99 1.50 2.66
N HIS A 135 -1.17 1.85 3.94
CA HIS A 135 -1.46 0.89 5.01
C HIS A 135 -2.90 1.06 5.47
N SER A 136 -3.75 0.12 5.09
CA SER A 136 -5.14 0.06 5.56
C SER A 136 -5.35 -1.17 6.43
N ARG A 137 -6.17 -1.02 7.48
CA ARG A 137 -6.62 -2.12 8.32
C ARG A 137 -8.12 -2.05 8.47
N PHE A 138 -8.79 -3.12 8.11
CA PHE A 138 -10.23 -3.24 8.32
C PHE A 138 -10.53 -3.47 9.79
N LYS A 139 -11.56 -2.79 10.32
CA LYS A 139 -11.97 -2.90 11.73
C LYS A 139 -12.64 -4.25 12.02
N ASP A 140 -13.41 -4.74 11.07
CA ASP A 140 -14.08 -6.04 11.16
C ASP A 140 -13.09 -7.16 10.80
N LYS A 141 -13.10 -8.23 11.57
CA LYS A 141 -12.28 -9.42 11.33
C LYS A 141 -13.06 -10.42 10.46
N VAL A 142 -12.36 -11.04 9.54
CA VAL A 142 -12.87 -12.16 8.76
C VAL A 142 -12.39 -13.45 9.42
N GLU A 143 -13.31 -14.26 9.90
CA GLU A 143 -12.99 -15.58 10.44
C GLU A 143 -12.62 -16.52 9.28
N LEU A 144 -11.39 -16.98 9.28
CA LEU A 144 -10.86 -17.89 8.27
C LEU A 144 -10.98 -19.34 8.73
N THR A 145 -11.42 -20.21 7.83
CA THR A 145 -11.30 -21.66 8.05
C THR A 145 -9.82 -22.07 8.06
N ALA A 146 -9.52 -23.25 8.63
CA ALA A 146 -8.16 -23.78 8.66
C ALA A 146 -7.54 -23.95 7.27
N GLU A 147 -8.36 -24.19 6.24
CA GLU A 147 -7.90 -24.28 4.86
C GLU A 147 -7.63 -22.89 4.25
N GLN A 148 -8.52 -21.93 4.46
CA GLN A 148 -8.31 -20.54 4.03
C GLN A 148 -7.07 -19.91 4.67
N ALA A 149 -6.79 -20.23 5.94
CA ALA A 149 -5.63 -19.73 6.66
C ALA A 149 -4.28 -20.21 6.09
N LYS A 150 -4.27 -21.29 5.30
CA LYS A 150 -3.07 -21.81 4.61
C LYS A 150 -2.83 -21.18 3.24
N ALA A 151 -3.81 -20.48 2.66
CA ALA A 151 -3.64 -19.85 1.36
C ALA A 151 -2.54 -18.78 1.40
N ALA A 152 -1.92 -18.49 0.26
CA ALA A 152 -0.97 -17.39 0.13
C ALA A 152 -1.62 -16.07 0.53
N ASN A 153 -0.86 -15.16 1.15
CA ASN A 153 -1.37 -13.89 1.65
C ASN A 153 -0.44 -12.72 1.32
N LEU A 154 -1.04 -11.58 1.09
CA LEU A 154 -0.39 -10.27 1.07
C LEU A 154 -1.19 -9.34 1.96
N ALA A 155 -0.51 -8.43 2.63
CA ALA A 155 -1.16 -7.40 3.44
C ALA A 155 -2.06 -6.52 2.57
N GLY A 156 -3.19 -6.12 3.12
CA GLY A 156 -4.11 -5.17 2.49
C GLY A 156 -3.45 -3.82 2.25
N ILE A 157 -3.79 -3.19 1.14
CA ILE A 157 -3.26 -1.91 0.70
C ILE A 157 -4.41 -1.04 0.21
N GLY A 158 -4.38 0.26 0.51
CA GLY A 158 -5.42 1.19 0.08
C GLY A 158 -6.81 0.81 0.61
N ARG A 159 -7.74 0.46 -0.27
CA ARG A 159 -9.08 0.01 0.10
C ARG A 159 -9.27 -1.51 0.10
N LEU A 160 -8.18 -2.26 -0.05
CA LEU A 160 -8.21 -3.73 -0.13
C LEU A 160 -7.87 -4.36 1.21
N ARG A 161 -8.61 -5.41 1.56
CA ARG A 161 -8.28 -6.32 2.67
C ARG A 161 -7.05 -7.15 2.32
N ASP A 162 -6.45 -7.77 3.32
CA ASP A 162 -5.48 -8.84 3.11
C ASP A 162 -6.01 -9.82 2.07
N LEU A 163 -5.13 -10.25 1.15
CA LEU A 163 -5.52 -11.11 0.02
C LEU A 163 -6.30 -12.35 0.46
N ARG A 164 -5.90 -12.95 1.58
CA ARG A 164 -6.52 -14.14 2.15
C ARG A 164 -7.93 -13.85 2.71
N GLU A 165 -8.10 -12.72 3.40
CA GLU A 165 -9.40 -12.28 3.89
C GLU A 165 -10.33 -11.90 2.74
N ALA A 166 -9.82 -11.16 1.75
CA ALA A 166 -10.56 -10.81 0.55
C ALA A 166 -11.03 -12.06 -0.21
N ALA A 167 -10.14 -13.07 -0.33
CA ALA A 167 -10.49 -14.36 -0.94
C ALA A 167 -11.53 -15.15 -0.13
N ALA A 168 -11.53 -15.03 1.20
CA ALA A 168 -12.57 -15.67 2.02
C ALA A 168 -13.97 -15.07 1.80
N LEU A 169 -14.03 -13.80 1.38
CA LEU A 169 -15.27 -13.08 1.08
C LEU A 169 -15.67 -13.13 -0.40
N SER A 170 -14.77 -13.52 -1.30
CA SER A 170 -15.00 -13.57 -2.75
C SER A 170 -14.62 -14.93 -3.33
N GLY A 171 -15.63 -15.69 -3.77
CA GLY A 171 -15.41 -16.99 -4.38
C GLY A 171 -14.59 -16.93 -5.67
N ASP A 172 -14.76 -15.88 -6.47
CA ASP A 172 -14.00 -15.67 -7.71
C ASP A 172 -12.51 -15.44 -7.41
N LEU A 173 -12.23 -14.58 -6.41
CA LEU A 173 -10.85 -14.35 -5.97
C LEU A 173 -10.24 -15.61 -5.34
N ALA A 174 -11.01 -16.35 -4.54
CA ALA A 174 -10.54 -17.61 -3.95
C ALA A 174 -10.14 -18.64 -5.02
N ASN A 175 -10.98 -18.80 -6.05
CA ASN A 175 -10.69 -19.69 -7.17
C ASN A 175 -9.45 -19.24 -7.97
N MET A 176 -9.31 -17.93 -8.19
CA MET A 176 -8.15 -17.35 -8.88
C MET A 176 -6.86 -17.52 -8.09
N LEU A 177 -6.88 -17.25 -6.78
CA LEU A 177 -5.74 -17.43 -5.89
C LEU A 177 -5.31 -18.90 -5.83
N LYS A 178 -6.27 -19.82 -5.80
CA LYS A 178 -6.01 -21.27 -5.86
C LYS A 178 -5.36 -21.67 -7.17
N ALA A 179 -5.88 -21.19 -8.30
CA ALA A 179 -5.31 -21.46 -9.63
C ALA A 179 -3.89 -20.90 -9.76
N TYR A 180 -3.68 -19.66 -9.31
CA TYR A 180 -2.36 -19.02 -9.29
C TYR A 180 -1.35 -19.80 -8.43
N SER A 181 -1.77 -20.22 -7.24
CA SER A 181 -0.93 -20.99 -6.33
C SER A 181 -0.58 -22.39 -6.83
N ALA A 182 -1.46 -22.99 -7.65
CA ALA A 182 -1.24 -24.29 -8.28
C ALA A 182 -0.43 -24.21 -9.57
N ALA A 183 -0.17 -23.01 -10.09
CA ALA A 183 0.63 -22.84 -11.31
C ALA A 183 2.09 -23.19 -11.07
N GLU A 184 2.59 -24.20 -11.76
CA GLU A 184 3.90 -24.80 -11.49
C GLU A 184 5.06 -24.10 -12.19
N THR A 185 4.80 -23.23 -13.18
CA THR A 185 5.84 -22.51 -13.93
C THR A 185 5.66 -21.00 -13.84
N LYS A 186 6.75 -20.26 -14.09
CA LYS A 186 6.72 -18.80 -14.14
C LYS A 186 5.71 -18.29 -15.15
N GLU A 187 5.73 -18.85 -16.36
CA GLU A 187 4.85 -18.45 -17.44
C GLU A 187 3.38 -18.66 -17.07
N ALA A 188 3.07 -19.80 -16.43
CA ALA A 188 1.70 -20.10 -15.98
C ALA A 188 1.24 -19.13 -14.89
N GLN A 189 2.12 -18.77 -13.93
CA GLN A 189 1.80 -17.76 -12.93
C GLN A 189 1.61 -16.38 -13.54
N LEU A 190 2.49 -15.94 -14.42
CA LEU A 190 2.37 -14.65 -15.10
C LEU A 190 1.11 -14.55 -15.97
N ALA A 191 0.68 -15.64 -16.59
CA ALA A 191 -0.58 -15.67 -17.35
C ALA A 191 -1.82 -15.47 -16.47
N LEU A 192 -1.75 -15.76 -15.18
CA LEU A 192 -2.85 -15.60 -14.22
C LEU A 192 -2.75 -14.32 -13.39
N LEU A 193 -1.58 -13.67 -13.37
CA LEU A 193 -1.27 -12.59 -12.45
C LEU A 193 -2.19 -11.38 -12.61
N ASP A 194 -2.38 -10.89 -13.84
CA ASP A 194 -3.25 -9.74 -14.11
C ASP A 194 -4.68 -10.01 -13.65
N ASN A 195 -5.19 -11.20 -13.89
CA ASN A 195 -6.53 -11.58 -13.48
C ASN A 195 -6.62 -11.71 -11.93
N LEU A 196 -5.60 -12.21 -11.27
CA LEU A 196 -5.54 -12.25 -9.79
C LEU A 196 -5.58 -10.83 -9.21
N ILE A 197 -4.78 -9.92 -9.74
CA ILE A 197 -4.71 -8.51 -9.30
C ILE A 197 -6.07 -7.84 -9.50
N HIS A 198 -6.68 -8.04 -10.66
CA HIS A 198 -7.99 -7.48 -10.98
C HIS A 198 -9.08 -8.03 -10.05
N LYS A 199 -9.13 -9.34 -9.83
CA LYS A 199 -10.09 -9.97 -8.92
C LYS A 199 -9.92 -9.52 -7.47
N TRP A 200 -8.69 -9.22 -7.05
CA TRP A 200 -8.47 -8.63 -5.74
C TRP A 200 -8.98 -7.18 -5.69
N ALA A 201 -8.71 -6.37 -6.71
CA ALA A 201 -9.23 -5.01 -6.82
C ALA A 201 -10.77 -4.96 -6.85
N GLU A 202 -11.43 -5.92 -7.50
CA GLU A 202 -12.91 -6.04 -7.52
C GLU A 202 -13.53 -6.20 -6.12
N THR A 203 -12.75 -6.58 -5.12
CA THR A 203 -13.24 -6.67 -3.72
C THR A 203 -13.33 -5.32 -3.02
N ASP A 204 -12.82 -4.24 -3.62
CA ASP A 204 -13.04 -2.87 -3.14
C ASP A 204 -14.54 -2.56 -3.10
N SER A 205 -15.03 -2.10 -1.95
CA SER A 205 -16.43 -1.72 -1.78
C SER A 205 -16.89 -0.61 -2.74
N ASN A 206 -15.97 0.16 -3.29
CA ASN A 206 -16.22 1.23 -4.26
C ASN A 206 -16.11 0.76 -5.72
N TRP A 207 -15.71 -0.49 -5.96
CA TRP A 207 -15.58 -1.02 -7.31
C TRP A 207 -16.89 -0.91 -8.09
N GLY A 208 -16.79 -0.35 -9.29
CA GLY A 208 -17.96 -0.18 -10.18
C GLY A 208 -19.03 0.82 -9.73
N LYS A 209 -18.89 1.45 -8.54
CA LYS A 209 -19.85 2.44 -8.03
C LYS A 209 -19.60 3.85 -8.56
N LYS A 210 -18.41 4.14 -9.04
CA LYS A 210 -18.02 5.43 -9.57
C LYS A 210 -18.10 5.44 -11.09
N SER A 211 -18.34 6.62 -11.64
CA SER A 211 -18.24 6.80 -13.09
C SER A 211 -16.85 6.43 -13.56
N PRO A 212 -16.71 5.76 -14.73
CA PRO A 212 -15.41 5.50 -15.30
C PRO A 212 -14.57 6.77 -15.38
N MET A 213 -13.27 6.66 -15.15
CA MET A 213 -12.33 7.75 -15.28
C MET A 213 -12.56 8.51 -16.60
N ARG A 214 -12.62 9.83 -16.52
CA ARG A 214 -12.74 10.73 -17.66
C ARG A 214 -11.39 11.40 -17.90
N LEU A 215 -10.99 11.44 -19.15
CA LEU A 215 -9.96 12.37 -19.59
C LEU A 215 -10.66 13.64 -20.09
N SER A 216 -10.29 14.79 -19.56
CA SER A 216 -10.92 16.06 -19.85
C SER A 216 -9.89 17.12 -20.20
N THR A 217 -10.22 17.94 -21.19
CA THR A 217 -9.52 19.20 -21.46
C THR A 217 -10.19 20.37 -20.75
N ASP A 218 -11.31 20.14 -20.06
CA ASP A 218 -12.06 21.18 -19.36
C ASP A 218 -11.54 21.39 -17.94
N TRP A 219 -10.55 22.25 -17.82
CA TRP A 219 -9.96 22.64 -16.55
C TRP A 219 -10.83 23.61 -15.73
N THR A 220 -11.97 24.03 -16.25
CA THR A 220 -12.84 24.95 -15.50
C THR A 220 -13.44 24.31 -14.27
N GLN A 221 -13.53 22.97 -14.23
CA GLN A 221 -13.98 22.21 -13.07
C GLN A 221 -12.93 22.17 -11.95
N THR A 222 -11.63 22.28 -12.24
CA THR A 222 -10.59 22.30 -11.22
C THR A 222 -10.65 23.54 -10.31
N ALA A 223 -11.21 24.64 -10.82
CA ALA A 223 -11.44 25.84 -10.01
C ALA A 223 -12.43 25.59 -8.86
N ASN A 224 -13.34 24.65 -9.00
CA ASN A 224 -14.27 24.23 -7.94
C ASN A 224 -13.63 23.25 -6.95
N GLU A 225 -12.47 22.69 -7.27
CA GLU A 225 -11.69 21.79 -6.41
C GLU A 225 -10.56 22.52 -5.64
N GLY A 226 -10.59 23.85 -5.62
CA GLY A 226 -9.65 24.68 -4.85
C GLY A 226 -8.33 25.00 -5.55
N ILE A 227 -8.15 24.62 -6.83
CA ILE A 227 -6.96 24.98 -7.61
C ILE A 227 -7.21 26.33 -8.28
N ALA A 228 -6.61 27.42 -7.76
CA ALA A 228 -6.71 28.74 -8.33
C ALA A 228 -5.88 28.84 -9.63
N LEU A 229 -6.55 28.79 -10.77
CA LEU A 229 -5.92 29.04 -12.07
C LEU A 229 -5.87 30.54 -12.37
N THR A 230 -4.72 31.01 -12.89
CA THR A 230 -4.61 32.37 -13.39
C THR A 230 -5.43 32.58 -14.67
N PRO A 231 -5.89 33.83 -14.98
CA PRO A 231 -6.64 34.11 -16.22
C PRO A 231 -5.90 33.68 -17.49
N SER A 232 -4.57 33.76 -17.51
CA SER A 232 -3.74 33.29 -18.63
C SER A 232 -3.75 31.76 -18.77
N GLN A 233 -3.72 31.03 -17.67
CA GLN A 233 -3.86 29.56 -17.66
C GLN A 233 -5.24 29.15 -18.17
N VAL A 234 -6.31 29.81 -17.70
CA VAL A 234 -7.68 29.56 -18.20
C VAL A 234 -7.80 29.83 -19.68
N ALA A 235 -7.21 30.95 -20.19
CA ALA A 235 -7.21 31.28 -21.62
C ALA A 235 -6.45 30.23 -22.45
N GLN A 236 -5.29 29.76 -21.96
CA GLN A 236 -4.51 28.70 -22.60
C GLN A 236 -5.28 27.39 -22.64
N LEU A 237 -5.93 27.02 -21.53
CA LEU A 237 -6.74 25.82 -21.40
C LEU A 237 -7.96 25.84 -22.34
N LYS A 238 -8.64 26.98 -22.44
CA LYS A 238 -9.74 27.16 -23.43
C LYS A 238 -9.24 27.00 -24.87
N LYS A 239 -8.02 27.44 -25.16
CA LYS A 239 -7.40 27.26 -26.48
C LYS A 239 -7.06 25.80 -26.76
N ASN A 240 -6.69 25.05 -25.74
CA ASN A 240 -6.35 23.62 -25.81
C ASN A 240 -7.58 22.69 -25.72
N ALA A 241 -8.76 23.22 -25.31
CA ALA A 241 -10.02 22.44 -25.25
C ALA A 241 -10.50 21.90 -26.62
N LEU A 242 -9.82 22.27 -27.72
CA LEU A 242 -10.04 21.77 -29.06
C LEU A 242 -9.09 20.64 -29.48
N VAL A 243 -8.26 20.12 -28.58
CA VAL A 243 -7.35 19.01 -28.89
C VAL A 243 -8.16 17.73 -29.12
N SER A 244 -8.28 17.34 -30.38
CA SER A 244 -8.83 16.04 -30.75
C SER A 244 -7.73 14.97 -30.62
N LEU A 245 -8.00 13.97 -29.81
CA LEU A 245 -7.11 12.81 -29.70
C LEU A 245 -7.20 11.96 -30.97
N SER A 246 -6.06 11.44 -31.42
CA SER A 246 -6.02 10.42 -32.46
C SER A 246 -6.73 9.13 -32.01
N ASP A 247 -7.18 8.30 -32.94
CA ASP A 247 -7.81 7.03 -32.59
C ASP A 247 -6.84 6.09 -31.86
N LYS A 248 -5.54 6.21 -32.14
CA LYS A 248 -4.48 5.48 -31.40
C LYS A 248 -4.42 5.94 -29.95
N ALA A 249 -4.45 7.24 -29.69
CA ALA A 249 -4.43 7.76 -28.32
C ALA A 249 -5.69 7.35 -27.55
N LYS A 250 -6.87 7.44 -28.17
CA LYS A 250 -8.13 6.98 -27.57
C LYS A 250 -8.07 5.51 -27.19
N ALA A 251 -7.61 4.65 -28.11
CA ALA A 251 -7.47 3.21 -27.82
C ALA A 251 -6.49 2.94 -26.66
N ALA A 252 -5.37 3.66 -26.59
CA ALA A 252 -4.40 3.53 -25.50
C ALA A 252 -5.01 3.96 -24.14
N ILE A 253 -5.79 5.04 -24.13
CA ILE A 253 -6.49 5.52 -22.95
C ILE A 253 -7.56 4.52 -22.49
N ASP A 254 -8.35 4.00 -23.42
CA ASP A 254 -9.38 3.01 -23.10
C ASP A 254 -8.77 1.74 -22.50
N ALA A 255 -7.63 1.29 -23.02
CA ALA A 255 -6.89 0.16 -22.47
C ALA A 255 -6.31 0.43 -21.06
N ALA A 256 -5.96 1.70 -20.75
CA ALA A 256 -5.43 2.06 -19.44
C ALA A 256 -6.51 2.23 -18.36
N ARG A 257 -7.79 2.38 -18.72
CA ARG A 257 -8.88 2.65 -17.76
C ARG A 257 -9.03 1.57 -16.69
N ASP A 258 -8.96 0.31 -17.09
CA ASP A 258 -9.07 -0.81 -16.14
C ASP A 258 -7.88 -0.82 -15.17
N ARG A 259 -6.67 -0.54 -15.68
CA ARG A 259 -5.47 -0.42 -14.84
C ARG A 259 -5.58 0.74 -13.84
N ILE A 260 -6.15 1.87 -14.23
CA ILE A 260 -6.40 2.99 -13.30
C ILE A 260 -7.39 2.59 -12.22
N ALA A 261 -8.49 1.91 -12.56
CA ALA A 261 -9.46 1.44 -11.59
C ALA A 261 -8.82 0.46 -10.57
N VAL A 262 -7.95 -0.42 -11.05
CA VAL A 262 -7.15 -1.30 -10.17
C VAL A 262 -6.24 -0.46 -9.27
N LEU A 263 -5.46 0.47 -9.82
CA LEU A 263 -4.55 1.32 -9.04
C LEU A 263 -5.29 2.15 -8.00
N ASP A 264 -6.49 2.66 -8.32
CA ASP A 264 -7.36 3.38 -7.37
C ASP A 264 -7.72 2.53 -6.15
N ALA A 265 -8.05 1.26 -6.36
CA ALA A 265 -8.32 0.32 -5.25
C ALA A 265 -7.07 0.11 -4.38
N TYR A 266 -5.89 -0.08 -5.00
CA TYR A 266 -4.63 -0.32 -4.32
C TYR A 266 -4.03 0.92 -3.63
N THR A 267 -4.29 2.11 -4.15
CA THR A 267 -3.78 3.37 -3.56
C THR A 267 -4.76 4.01 -2.59
N GLY A 268 -6.01 3.56 -2.58
CA GLY A 268 -7.08 4.21 -1.83
C GLY A 268 -7.54 5.55 -2.43
N GLN A 269 -7.00 5.93 -3.58
CA GLN A 269 -7.33 7.17 -4.28
C GLN A 269 -8.51 6.97 -5.24
N ASP A 270 -9.05 8.07 -5.74
CA ASP A 270 -10.12 8.07 -6.73
C ASP A 270 -9.74 8.96 -7.90
N SER A 271 -9.26 8.33 -8.98
CA SER A 271 -8.92 9.02 -10.22
C SER A 271 -10.16 9.21 -11.10
N SER A 272 -11.10 10.01 -10.63
CA SER A 272 -12.38 10.22 -11.35
C SER A 272 -12.22 11.04 -12.65
N THR A 273 -11.26 11.97 -12.69
CA THR A 273 -10.97 12.78 -13.87
C THR A 273 -9.47 13.08 -13.94
N LEU A 274 -8.85 12.74 -15.07
CA LEU A 274 -7.49 13.13 -15.39
C LEU A 274 -7.53 14.20 -16.48
N TYR A 275 -6.82 15.30 -16.25
CA TYR A 275 -6.77 16.42 -17.17
C TYR A 275 -5.54 16.33 -18.06
N TYR A 276 -5.70 16.67 -19.35
CA TYR A 276 -4.60 16.72 -20.30
C TYR A 276 -4.68 18.00 -21.14
N MET A 277 -3.54 18.51 -21.55
CA MET A 277 -3.41 19.72 -22.37
C MET A 277 -3.06 19.42 -23.82
N SER A 278 -2.56 18.22 -24.10
CA SER A 278 -2.17 17.76 -25.42
C SER A 278 -2.35 16.24 -25.54
N GLU A 279 -2.28 15.70 -26.77
CA GLU A 279 -2.25 14.25 -26.97
C GLU A 279 -1.02 13.61 -26.32
N GLU A 280 0.12 14.30 -26.31
CA GLU A 280 1.34 13.86 -25.64
C GLU A 280 1.12 13.72 -24.13
N ASP A 281 0.46 14.70 -23.48
CA ASP A 281 0.12 14.61 -22.07
C ASP A 281 -0.79 13.42 -21.77
N ALA A 282 -1.80 13.20 -22.61
CA ALA A 282 -2.69 12.05 -22.46
C ALA A 282 -1.94 10.71 -22.58
N LEU A 283 -1.03 10.60 -23.54
CA LEU A 283 -0.19 9.41 -23.69
C LEU A 283 0.84 9.25 -22.54
N ASN A 284 1.34 10.35 -22.00
CA ASN A 284 2.19 10.31 -20.80
C ASN A 284 1.41 9.80 -19.57
N ILE A 285 0.15 10.19 -19.39
CA ILE A 285 -0.71 9.62 -18.34
C ILE A 285 -0.85 8.10 -18.52
N VAL A 286 -1.13 7.65 -19.75
CA VAL A 286 -1.20 6.21 -20.07
C VAL A 286 0.11 5.50 -19.75
N LYS A 287 1.25 6.09 -20.12
CA LYS A 287 2.57 5.52 -19.85
C LYS A 287 2.80 5.37 -18.34
N VAL A 288 2.60 6.45 -17.57
CA VAL A 288 2.79 6.42 -16.10
C VAL A 288 1.85 5.39 -15.46
N THR A 289 0.60 5.30 -15.91
CA THR A 289 -0.35 4.30 -15.44
C THR A 289 0.16 2.88 -15.68
N ASN A 290 0.63 2.60 -16.89
CA ASN A 290 1.14 1.28 -17.24
C ASN A 290 2.39 0.94 -16.44
N ASP A 291 3.36 1.87 -16.35
CA ASP A 291 4.59 1.68 -15.58
C ASP A 291 4.27 1.41 -14.09
N THR A 292 3.34 2.15 -13.50
CA THR A 292 2.91 1.97 -12.10
C THR A 292 2.23 0.62 -11.90
N TYR A 293 1.33 0.23 -12.81
CA TYR A 293 0.68 -1.06 -12.75
C TYR A 293 1.67 -2.22 -12.89
N ASP A 294 2.61 -2.12 -13.82
CA ASP A 294 3.63 -3.15 -14.03
C ASP A 294 4.55 -3.30 -12.79
N HIS A 295 4.86 -2.19 -12.11
CA HIS A 295 5.56 -2.23 -10.81
C HIS A 295 4.73 -2.90 -9.72
N LEU A 296 3.43 -2.61 -9.63
CA LEU A 296 2.51 -3.27 -8.69
C LEU A 296 2.46 -4.78 -8.96
N ALA A 297 2.21 -5.17 -10.21
CA ALA A 297 2.11 -6.57 -10.62
C ALA A 297 3.39 -7.35 -10.28
N LYS A 298 4.55 -6.75 -10.55
CA LYS A 298 5.83 -7.32 -10.20
C LYS A 298 6.00 -7.51 -8.69
N ASN A 299 5.66 -6.52 -7.88
CA ASN A 299 5.76 -6.62 -6.43
C ASN A 299 4.86 -7.73 -5.88
N ILE A 300 3.62 -7.82 -6.38
CA ILE A 300 2.69 -8.89 -6.01
C ILE A 300 3.26 -10.26 -6.40
N TYR A 301 3.76 -10.40 -7.64
CA TYR A 301 4.39 -11.64 -8.10
C TYR A 301 5.54 -12.08 -7.19
N GLN A 302 6.49 -11.18 -6.91
CA GLN A 302 7.67 -11.49 -6.10
C GLN A 302 7.32 -11.90 -4.67
N ASN A 303 6.33 -11.24 -4.06
CA ASN A 303 5.89 -11.57 -2.70
C ASN A 303 5.07 -12.86 -2.62
N LEU A 304 4.33 -13.21 -3.67
CA LEU A 304 3.59 -14.48 -3.72
C LEU A 304 4.49 -15.66 -4.11
N LEU A 305 5.57 -15.42 -4.82
CA LEU A 305 6.46 -16.45 -5.37
C LEU A 305 6.94 -17.45 -4.30
N PHE A 306 7.36 -16.95 -3.13
CA PHE A 306 7.86 -17.76 -2.02
C PHE A 306 6.77 -18.46 -1.22
N GLN A 307 5.54 -18.03 -1.35
CA GLN A 307 4.36 -18.61 -0.72
C GLN A 307 3.62 -19.60 -1.64
N THR A 308 4.01 -19.67 -2.91
CA THR A 308 3.37 -20.49 -3.94
C THR A 308 4.36 -21.41 -4.64
N ARG A 309 4.84 -21.05 -5.81
CA ARG A 309 5.67 -21.91 -6.68
C ARG A 309 6.99 -22.33 -6.05
N LEU A 310 7.63 -21.49 -5.25
CA LEU A 310 8.89 -21.82 -4.57
C LEU A 310 8.70 -22.44 -3.18
N GLN A 311 7.50 -22.40 -2.62
CA GLN A 311 7.24 -22.95 -1.29
C GLN A 311 7.58 -24.45 -1.13
N PRO A 312 7.28 -25.34 -2.10
CA PRO A 312 7.64 -26.75 -2.00
C PRO A 312 9.15 -27.00 -1.84
N TYR A 313 9.97 -26.14 -2.43
CA TYR A 313 11.43 -26.19 -2.26
C TYR A 313 11.84 -25.72 -0.87
N LEU A 314 11.30 -24.58 -0.40
CA LEU A 314 11.63 -24.02 0.91
C LEU A 314 11.26 -24.99 2.06
N ASN A 315 10.22 -25.76 1.89
CA ASN A 315 9.79 -26.77 2.86
C ASN A 315 10.82 -27.93 3.03
N GLN A 316 11.82 -28.01 2.17
CA GLN A 316 12.92 -28.98 2.26
C GLN A 316 14.12 -28.48 3.06
N ILE A 317 14.09 -27.21 3.48
CA ILE A 317 15.11 -26.66 4.36
C ILE A 317 14.85 -27.19 5.78
N SER A 318 15.87 -27.76 6.41
CA SER A 318 15.79 -28.28 7.76
C SER A 318 16.85 -27.62 8.66
N PHE A 319 16.82 -27.95 9.95
CA PHE A 319 17.85 -27.55 10.90
C PHE A 319 18.72 -28.74 11.24
N LYS A 320 20.03 -28.52 11.31
CA LYS A 320 20.99 -29.48 11.87
C LYS A 320 21.74 -28.83 13.02
N MET A 321 22.19 -29.66 13.96
CA MET A 321 23.03 -29.23 15.07
C MET A 321 24.48 -29.59 14.75
N GLU A 322 25.37 -28.60 14.74
CA GLU A 322 26.81 -28.78 14.59
C GLU A 322 27.51 -27.97 15.67
N ASN A 323 28.38 -28.65 16.48
CA ASN A 323 29.14 -28.00 17.55
C ASN A 323 28.27 -27.14 18.48
N ASP A 324 27.14 -27.68 18.96
CA ASP A 324 26.16 -27.03 19.82
C ASP A 324 25.52 -25.76 19.22
N THR A 325 25.61 -25.60 17.90
CA THR A 325 25.02 -24.50 17.17
C THR A 325 24.00 -25.01 16.14
N PHE A 326 22.79 -24.43 16.13
CA PHE A 326 21.81 -24.72 15.09
C PHE A 326 22.20 -24.01 13.79
N THR A 327 22.29 -24.77 12.70
CA THR A 327 22.54 -24.28 11.34
C THR A 327 21.45 -24.75 10.40
N LEU A 328 21.23 -24.03 9.30
CA LEU A 328 20.32 -24.45 8.23
C LEU A 328 20.96 -25.57 7.42
N ASP A 329 20.18 -26.61 7.13
CA ASP A 329 20.56 -27.70 6.22
C ASP A 329 19.79 -27.54 4.89
N PHE A 330 20.52 -27.26 3.83
CA PHE A 330 20.01 -27.09 2.49
C PHE A 330 20.08 -28.34 1.62
N SER A 331 20.53 -29.48 2.16
CA SER A 331 20.70 -30.74 1.40
C SER A 331 19.38 -31.21 0.75
N GLY A 332 18.27 -31.13 1.48
CA GLY A 332 16.94 -31.45 0.96
C GLY A 332 16.51 -30.51 -0.17
N LEU A 333 16.83 -29.22 -0.04
CA LEU A 333 16.56 -28.21 -1.06
C LEU A 333 17.32 -28.52 -2.37
N VAL A 334 18.60 -28.84 -2.28
CA VAL A 334 19.43 -29.23 -3.44
C VAL A 334 18.85 -30.50 -4.12
N GLN A 335 18.47 -31.51 -3.32
CA GLN A 335 17.85 -32.72 -3.86
C GLN A 335 16.53 -32.43 -4.59
N ALA A 336 15.68 -31.56 -4.02
CA ALA A 336 14.41 -31.17 -4.66
C ALA A 336 14.62 -30.48 -6.01
N PHE A 337 15.60 -29.56 -6.12
CA PHE A 337 15.94 -28.94 -7.39
C PHE A 337 16.45 -29.95 -8.42
N ASN A 338 17.35 -30.85 -8.03
CA ASN A 338 17.88 -31.88 -8.91
C ASN A 338 16.78 -32.84 -9.39
N HIS A 339 15.85 -33.20 -8.51
CA HIS A 339 14.72 -34.06 -8.89
C HIS A 339 13.80 -33.38 -9.93
N VAL A 340 13.48 -32.10 -9.73
CA VAL A 340 12.69 -31.33 -10.72
C VAL A 340 13.45 -31.19 -12.03
N LYS A 341 14.78 -31.02 -11.99
CA LYS A 341 15.62 -30.91 -13.19
C LYS A 341 15.55 -32.17 -14.05
N GLU A 342 15.43 -33.37 -13.49
CA GLU A 342 15.33 -34.63 -14.23
C GLU A 342 14.12 -34.64 -15.20
N THR A 343 12.99 -34.02 -14.78
CA THR A 343 11.74 -34.04 -15.55
C THR A 343 11.47 -32.73 -16.27
N ASN A 344 11.89 -31.60 -15.70
CA ASN A 344 11.69 -30.27 -16.25
C ASN A 344 12.92 -29.35 -15.98
N PRO A 345 13.97 -29.46 -16.81
CA PRO A 345 15.19 -28.68 -16.61
C PRO A 345 14.97 -27.15 -16.65
N GLN A 346 14.07 -26.67 -17.51
CA GLN A 346 13.73 -25.25 -17.59
C GLN A 346 13.11 -24.75 -16.29
N LYS A 347 12.13 -25.48 -15.75
CA LYS A 347 11.49 -25.13 -14.48
C LYS A 347 12.51 -25.08 -13.35
N ALA A 348 13.36 -26.09 -13.21
CA ALA A 348 14.39 -26.13 -12.16
C ALA A 348 15.37 -24.96 -12.29
N PHE A 349 15.79 -24.63 -13.52
CA PHE A 349 16.64 -23.48 -13.81
C PHE A 349 16.00 -22.16 -13.41
N VAL A 350 14.74 -21.92 -13.83
CA VAL A 350 14.00 -20.68 -13.57
C VAL A 350 13.70 -20.53 -12.08
N ASP A 351 13.27 -21.60 -11.41
CA ASP A 351 12.92 -21.59 -9.98
C ASP A 351 14.15 -21.30 -9.10
N LEU A 352 15.28 -21.95 -9.39
CA LEU A 352 16.52 -21.70 -8.66
C LEU A 352 17.04 -20.28 -8.89
N ALA A 353 17.00 -19.81 -10.12
CA ALA A 353 17.41 -18.45 -10.48
C ALA A 353 16.58 -17.39 -9.74
N GLU A 354 15.26 -17.54 -9.71
CA GLU A 354 14.39 -16.58 -8.99
C GLU A 354 14.53 -16.68 -7.47
N MET A 355 14.76 -17.88 -6.93
CA MET A 355 15.06 -18.06 -5.50
C MET A 355 16.33 -17.30 -5.10
N LEU A 356 17.37 -17.35 -5.92
CA LEU A 356 18.63 -16.63 -5.68
C LEU A 356 18.53 -15.13 -5.96
N ALA A 357 17.66 -14.71 -6.89
CA ALA A 357 17.53 -13.31 -7.25
C ALA A 357 16.68 -12.50 -6.26
N TYR A 358 15.56 -13.07 -5.77
CA TYR A 358 14.54 -12.36 -4.99
C TYR A 358 14.52 -12.71 -3.51
N GLY A 359 15.08 -13.87 -3.10
CA GLY A 359 15.02 -14.36 -1.71
C GLY A 359 16.20 -13.93 -0.85
N GLU A 360 16.09 -14.24 0.42
CA GLU A 360 17.19 -14.12 1.40
C GLU A 360 18.35 -15.10 1.13
N LEU A 361 18.16 -16.05 0.20
CA LEU A 361 19.15 -17.03 -0.21
C LEU A 361 20.15 -16.51 -1.25
N ARG A 362 20.19 -15.21 -1.49
CA ARG A 362 21.15 -14.58 -2.43
C ARG A 362 22.61 -14.93 -2.08
N SER A 363 22.94 -15.02 -0.81
CA SER A 363 24.29 -15.39 -0.32
C SER A 363 24.52 -16.89 -0.16
N TRP A 364 23.52 -17.74 -0.48
CA TRP A 364 23.66 -19.19 -0.38
C TRP A 364 24.67 -19.72 -1.40
N TYR A 365 25.87 -20.05 -0.92
CA TYR A 365 27.01 -20.43 -1.76
C TYR A 365 26.76 -21.69 -2.58
N GLU A 366 26.24 -22.77 -1.93
CA GLU A 366 25.94 -24.03 -2.62
C GLU A 366 24.86 -23.85 -3.70
N GLY A 367 23.87 -23.00 -3.45
CA GLY A 367 22.84 -22.66 -4.42
C GLY A 367 23.41 -21.95 -5.65
N ARG A 368 24.35 -21.04 -5.46
CA ARG A 368 25.06 -20.38 -6.57
C ARG A 368 25.90 -21.35 -7.39
N ARG A 369 26.57 -22.28 -6.74
CA ARG A 369 27.29 -23.37 -7.43
C ARG A 369 26.33 -24.25 -8.23
N LEU A 370 25.21 -24.67 -7.61
CA LEU A 370 24.19 -25.44 -8.28
C LEU A 370 23.63 -24.70 -9.51
N MET A 371 23.43 -23.39 -9.40
CA MET A 371 23.01 -22.57 -10.53
C MET A 371 24.06 -22.51 -11.64
N ALA A 372 25.35 -22.42 -11.30
CA ALA A 372 26.42 -22.47 -12.26
C ALA A 372 26.45 -23.80 -13.03
N ASP A 373 26.28 -24.93 -12.34
CA ASP A 373 26.18 -26.24 -12.97
C ASP A 373 24.98 -26.31 -13.94
N TYR A 374 23.82 -25.75 -13.55
CA TYR A 374 22.63 -25.67 -14.41
C TYR A 374 22.87 -24.80 -15.65
N VAL A 375 23.61 -23.71 -15.53
CA VAL A 375 23.99 -22.86 -16.67
C VAL A 375 24.87 -23.63 -17.64
N GLU A 376 25.89 -24.34 -17.15
CA GLU A 376 26.77 -25.14 -18.00
C GLU A 376 26.02 -26.27 -18.72
N GLU A 377 25.09 -26.95 -18.03
CA GLU A 377 24.26 -27.96 -18.63
C GLU A 377 23.31 -27.35 -19.71
N ALA A 378 22.68 -26.21 -19.41
CA ALA A 378 21.82 -25.52 -20.36
C ALA A 378 22.59 -25.04 -21.61
N LYS A 379 23.82 -24.57 -21.45
CA LYS A 379 24.70 -24.21 -22.57
C LYS A 379 25.05 -25.42 -23.44
N LYS A 380 25.44 -26.52 -22.82
CA LYS A 380 25.75 -27.78 -23.53
C LYS A 380 24.53 -28.29 -24.31
N ALA A 381 23.31 -28.08 -23.76
CA ALA A 381 22.06 -28.43 -24.40
C ALA A 381 21.56 -27.41 -25.45
N GLY A 382 22.24 -26.26 -25.61
CA GLY A 382 21.80 -25.16 -26.48
C GLY A 382 20.52 -24.46 -26.02
N LYS A 383 20.18 -24.52 -24.72
CA LYS A 383 18.94 -24.02 -24.13
C LYS A 383 19.12 -22.77 -23.26
N PHE A 384 20.35 -22.34 -23.03
CA PHE A 384 20.63 -21.25 -22.08
C PHE A 384 19.92 -19.94 -22.44
N GLU A 385 19.94 -19.54 -23.70
CA GLU A 385 19.28 -18.31 -24.17
C GLU A 385 17.76 -18.38 -24.01
N ASP A 386 17.17 -19.55 -24.29
CA ASP A 386 15.73 -19.74 -24.10
C ASP A 386 15.34 -19.62 -22.62
N TYR A 387 16.13 -20.18 -21.73
CA TYR A 387 15.90 -20.08 -20.26
C TYR A 387 16.09 -18.66 -19.76
N GLN A 388 17.07 -17.91 -20.28
CA GLN A 388 17.26 -16.49 -19.94
C GLN A 388 16.08 -15.63 -20.42
N LYS A 389 15.47 -15.90 -21.56
CA LYS A 389 14.27 -15.20 -22.03
C LYS A 389 13.11 -15.39 -21.04
N VAL A 390 12.92 -16.61 -20.52
CA VAL A 390 11.88 -16.91 -19.52
C VAL A 390 12.17 -16.20 -18.20
N LEU A 391 13.43 -16.13 -17.77
CA LEU A 391 13.82 -15.38 -16.58
C LEU A 391 13.50 -13.89 -16.69
N GLY A 392 13.69 -13.32 -17.87
CA GLY A 392 13.59 -11.89 -18.10
C GLY A 392 14.87 -11.13 -17.67
N GLN A 393 15.06 -9.98 -18.29
CA GLN A 393 16.29 -9.18 -18.14
C GLN A 393 16.58 -8.76 -16.70
N GLU A 394 15.56 -8.46 -15.94
CA GLU A 394 15.72 -8.02 -14.56
C GLU A 394 16.26 -9.12 -13.65
N THR A 395 15.67 -10.32 -13.70
CA THR A 395 16.17 -11.45 -12.91
C THR A 395 17.62 -11.77 -13.26
N VAL A 396 17.96 -11.73 -14.57
CA VAL A 396 19.33 -11.88 -15.04
C VAL A 396 20.25 -10.79 -14.47
N ALA A 397 19.81 -9.53 -14.47
CA ALA A 397 20.58 -8.41 -13.91
C ALA A 397 20.77 -8.53 -12.40
N LEU A 398 19.76 -9.03 -11.66
CA LEU A 398 19.88 -9.25 -10.21
C LEU A 398 20.88 -10.37 -9.88
N LEU A 399 20.90 -11.44 -10.66
CA LEU A 399 21.89 -12.52 -10.52
C LEU A 399 23.30 -12.08 -10.86
N ALA A 400 23.44 -11.11 -11.78
CA ALA A 400 24.72 -10.53 -12.18
C ALA A 400 25.27 -9.50 -11.17
N LYS A 401 24.45 -8.98 -10.25
CA LYS A 401 24.90 -8.02 -9.23
C LYS A 401 25.83 -8.69 -8.23
N THR A 402 26.98 -8.06 -7.97
CA THR A 402 27.91 -8.49 -6.93
C THR A 402 27.50 -7.92 -5.58
N SER A 403 27.62 -8.73 -4.53
CA SER A 403 27.51 -8.29 -3.13
C SER A 403 28.89 -8.05 -2.49
N GLY A 404 29.96 -8.21 -3.24
CA GLY A 404 31.35 -8.11 -2.76
C GLY A 404 31.85 -9.38 -2.07
N THR A 405 31.17 -10.50 -2.24
CA THR A 405 31.55 -11.80 -1.68
C THR A 405 32.11 -12.73 -2.77
N GLN A 406 32.96 -13.72 -2.38
CA GLN A 406 33.47 -14.75 -3.31
C GLN A 406 32.36 -15.52 -4.04
N ALA A 407 31.14 -15.56 -3.47
CA ALA A 407 29.98 -16.21 -4.08
C ALA A 407 29.46 -15.49 -5.33
N ASP A 408 29.76 -14.20 -5.50
CA ASP A 408 29.28 -13.39 -6.62
C ASP A 408 29.98 -13.71 -7.93
N ASP A 409 31.26 -14.06 -7.87
CA ASP A 409 32.07 -14.35 -9.04
C ASP A 409 31.63 -15.62 -9.77
N ILE A 410 30.98 -16.55 -9.05
CA ILE A 410 30.53 -17.83 -9.61
C ILE A 410 29.54 -17.62 -10.74
N LEU A 411 28.50 -16.81 -10.52
CA LEU A 411 27.45 -16.58 -11.53
C LEU A 411 27.91 -15.67 -12.65
N GLN A 412 28.78 -14.70 -12.37
CA GLN A 412 29.37 -13.87 -13.39
C GLN A 412 30.23 -14.66 -14.38
N ASN A 413 31.03 -15.59 -13.88
CA ASN A 413 31.93 -16.41 -14.69
C ASN A 413 31.18 -17.37 -15.62
N VAL A 414 29.95 -17.75 -15.27
CA VAL A 414 29.15 -18.68 -16.10
C VAL A 414 28.14 -17.98 -17.02
N GLY A 415 28.14 -16.64 -17.12
CA GLY A 415 27.36 -15.92 -18.13
C GLY A 415 26.22 -15.04 -17.64
N PHE A 416 26.06 -14.85 -16.32
CA PHE A 416 25.29 -13.76 -15.76
C PHE A 416 26.17 -12.49 -15.58
N GLY A 417 27.18 -12.30 -16.44
CA GLY A 417 28.07 -11.16 -16.39
C GLY A 417 27.40 -9.87 -16.85
N HIS A 418 27.97 -8.74 -16.44
CA HIS A 418 27.56 -7.42 -16.89
C HIS A 418 27.63 -7.32 -18.41
N ASN A 419 26.48 -7.27 -19.04
CA ASN A 419 26.40 -6.66 -20.36
C ASN A 419 26.57 -5.15 -20.13
N LYS A 420 27.67 -4.57 -20.58
CA LYS A 420 28.02 -3.15 -20.40
C LYS A 420 27.01 -2.16 -21.00
N ASN A 421 25.94 -2.67 -21.62
CA ASN A 421 24.92 -1.89 -22.35
C ASN A 421 23.49 -1.97 -21.75
N VAL A 422 23.31 -2.50 -20.54
CA VAL A 422 21.99 -2.44 -19.90
C VAL A 422 21.98 -1.23 -18.96
N SER A 423 21.53 -0.10 -19.48
CA SER A 423 21.08 1.03 -18.65
C SER A 423 19.90 0.54 -17.79
N LEU A 424 20.03 0.60 -16.47
CA LEU A 424 18.97 0.28 -15.50
C LEU A 424 17.86 1.35 -15.47
N TYR A 425 18.03 2.41 -16.25
CA TYR A 425 17.04 3.46 -16.47
C TYR A 425 16.92 3.62 -17.99
N GLY A 426 15.79 3.16 -18.52
CA GLY A 426 15.47 3.40 -19.90
C GLY A 426 15.41 4.90 -20.17
N ASN A 427 16.47 5.40 -20.78
CA ASN A 427 16.45 6.57 -21.64
C ASN A 427 16.88 6.05 -23.00
N ASP A 428 15.86 5.77 -23.80
CA ASP A 428 15.80 6.11 -25.24
C ASP A 428 14.34 5.92 -25.69
#